data_d3324eab42b5bd91b4bc9a48c76eabb7
#
_entry.id   d3324eab42b5bd91b4bc9a48c76eabb7
#
_cell.length_a   1.000
_cell.length_b   1.000
_cell.length_c   1.000
_cell.angle_alpha   90.00
_cell.angle_beta   90.00
_cell.angle_gamma   90.00
#
_symmetry.space_group_name_H-M   'P 1'
#
loop_
_entity.id
_entity.type
_entity.pdbx_description
1 polymer ?
#
loop_
_entity_poly.entity_id
_entity_poly.type
_entity_poly.pdbx_seq_one_letter_code
_entity_poly.pdbx_strand_id
1 'polypeptide(L)'
;YHLIDTASFYKNEEGVGKGIKALEIPREDIFVTTKIWNTAQRIGDIEDSFNRSLERLGLDYVDLYLIHWPVPGCYCDTWKAMENLVAQGKVKSIGVSNFSIQDLELLKTVSDIRPAVNQVEFHPLFQHPELKAYCQANQIALQAYAPLARGAYLNSPLMIEIGNRHQKSPAQIGL
;
A
#
# COMPACT_ATOMS: atom_id res chain seq x y z
N TYR A 1 -12.57 -10.38 4.74
CA TYR A 1 -11.18 -9.92 4.56
C TYR A 1 -10.73 -9.23 5.84
N HIS A 2 -9.49 -9.47 6.25
CA HIS A 2 -8.90 -8.82 7.42
C HIS A 2 -8.00 -7.65 7.07
N LEU A 3 -7.70 -7.41 5.79
CA LEU A 3 -6.91 -6.29 5.32
C LEU A 3 -7.81 -5.29 4.57
N ILE A 4 -7.74 -4.04 4.98
CA ILE A 4 -8.45 -2.91 4.38
C ILE A 4 -7.41 -1.90 3.90
N ASP A 5 -7.45 -1.57 2.61
CA ASP A 5 -6.55 -0.60 1.99
C ASP A 5 -7.34 0.64 1.53
N THR A 6 -6.90 1.79 1.99
CA THR A 6 -7.43 3.09 1.58
C THR A 6 -6.31 4.09 1.35
N ALA A 7 -6.63 5.34 1.12
CA ALA A 7 -5.69 6.45 1.00
C ALA A 7 -6.40 7.79 1.23
N SER A 8 -5.67 8.80 1.69
CA SER A 8 -6.21 10.17 1.82
C SER A 8 -6.73 10.72 0.50
N PHE A 9 -6.14 10.31 -0.62
CA PHE A 9 -6.57 10.69 -1.98
C PHE A 9 -7.96 10.16 -2.35
N TYR A 10 -8.36 9.00 -1.84
CA TYR A 10 -9.65 8.36 -2.20
C TYR A 10 -10.86 9.08 -1.59
N LYS A 11 -10.64 9.95 -0.61
CA LYS A 11 -11.69 10.73 0.08
C LYS A 11 -12.80 9.87 0.69
N ASN A 12 -12.48 8.64 1.09
CA ASN A 12 -13.42 7.66 1.63
C ASN A 12 -13.02 7.15 3.03
N GLU A 13 -11.99 7.73 3.65
CA GLU A 13 -11.47 7.27 4.95
C GLU A 13 -12.54 7.30 6.05
N GLU A 14 -13.45 8.29 6.06
CA GLU A 14 -14.58 8.33 7.01
C GLU A 14 -15.55 7.13 6.82
N GLY A 15 -15.83 6.79 5.56
CA GLY A 15 -16.66 5.62 5.24
C GLY A 15 -15.99 4.32 5.66
N VAL A 16 -14.68 4.22 5.43
CA VAL A 16 -13.86 3.07 5.87
C VAL A 16 -13.89 2.96 7.40
N GLY A 17 -13.66 4.06 8.12
CA GLY A 17 -13.71 4.07 9.59
C GLY A 17 -15.06 3.65 10.15
N LYS A 18 -16.16 4.15 9.57
CA LYS A 18 -17.52 3.72 9.95
C LYS A 18 -17.73 2.22 9.67
N GLY A 19 -17.22 1.72 8.55
CA GLY A 19 -17.27 0.30 8.22
C GLY A 19 -16.49 -0.57 9.22
N ILE A 20 -15.27 -0.18 9.58
CA ILE A 20 -14.45 -0.89 10.58
C ILE A 20 -15.19 -0.94 11.94
N LYS A 21 -15.71 0.19 12.38
CA LYS A 21 -16.44 0.27 13.66
C LYS A 21 -17.70 -0.60 13.69
N ALA A 22 -18.33 -0.84 12.54
CA ALA A 22 -19.53 -1.67 12.42
C ALA A 22 -19.23 -3.18 12.36
N LEU A 23 -17.95 -3.58 12.23
CA LEU A 23 -17.55 -5.00 12.12
C LEU A 23 -17.47 -5.56 13.52
N GLU A 24 -17.96 -5.60 14.45
CA GLU A 24 -17.86 -6.28 15.76
C GLU A 24 -16.64 -7.24 15.89
N ILE A 25 -15.50 -6.83 15.27
CA ILE A 25 -14.21 -7.55 15.23
C ILE A 25 -13.20 -6.72 16.02
N PRO A 26 -12.36 -7.33 16.88
CA PRO A 26 -11.28 -6.61 17.56
C PRO A 26 -10.40 -5.83 16.59
N ARG A 27 -10.01 -4.60 16.95
CA ARG A 27 -9.22 -3.71 16.06
C ARG A 27 -7.88 -4.35 15.64
N GLU A 28 -7.29 -5.14 16.53
CA GLU A 28 -6.04 -5.86 16.30
C GLU A 28 -6.15 -6.98 15.25
N ASP A 29 -7.35 -7.47 14.96
CA ASP A 29 -7.61 -8.49 13.94
C ASP A 29 -7.84 -7.89 12.56
N ILE A 30 -7.85 -6.57 12.44
CA ILE A 30 -8.03 -5.84 11.18
C ILE A 30 -6.73 -5.12 10.84
N PHE A 31 -6.17 -5.41 9.67
CA PHE A 31 -5.00 -4.71 9.15
C PHE A 31 -5.44 -3.54 8.28
N VAL A 32 -5.15 -2.31 8.70
CA VAL A 32 -5.56 -1.08 8.02
C VAL A 32 -4.36 -0.40 7.39
N THR A 33 -4.46 -0.14 6.08
CA THR A 33 -3.51 0.63 5.30
C THR A 33 -4.12 1.96 4.87
N THR A 34 -3.41 3.06 5.06
CA THR A 34 -3.69 4.32 4.37
C THR A 34 -2.41 4.91 3.78
N LYS A 35 -2.54 5.97 2.96
CA LYS A 35 -1.40 6.50 2.18
C LYS A 35 -1.40 8.02 2.18
N ILE A 36 -0.20 8.60 2.30
CA ILE A 36 -0.01 10.05 2.16
C ILE A 36 -0.06 10.46 0.69
N TRP A 37 -0.81 11.52 0.39
CA TRP A 37 -0.90 12.04 -0.96
C TRP A 37 0.22 13.03 -1.30
N ASN A 38 0.46 13.20 -2.59
CA ASN A 38 1.56 13.99 -3.17
C ASN A 38 1.57 15.46 -2.73
N THR A 39 0.41 16.07 -2.53
CA THR A 39 0.33 17.48 -2.10
C THR A 39 0.92 17.68 -0.70
N ALA A 40 0.63 16.78 0.23
CA ALA A 40 1.17 16.84 1.59
C ALA A 40 2.70 16.66 1.59
N GLN A 41 3.23 15.75 0.75
CA GLN A 41 4.67 15.60 0.58
C GLN A 41 5.35 16.91 0.11
N ARG A 42 4.77 17.59 -0.91
CA ARG A 42 5.33 18.82 -1.49
C ARG A 42 5.40 20.00 -0.52
N ILE A 43 4.46 20.08 0.40
CA ILE A 43 4.41 21.18 1.39
C ILE A 43 5.01 20.80 2.75
N GLY A 44 5.50 19.56 2.89
CA GLY A 44 6.09 19.08 4.14
C GLY A 44 5.08 18.83 5.27
N ASP A 45 3.79 18.69 4.94
CA ASP A 45 2.68 18.50 5.90
C ASP A 45 2.41 17.02 6.19
N ILE A 46 3.44 16.28 6.61
CA ILE A 46 3.34 14.81 6.72
C ILE A 46 2.58 14.40 7.99
N GLU A 47 2.97 14.92 9.13
CA GLU A 47 2.39 14.52 10.43
C GLU A 47 0.94 14.99 10.56
N ASP A 48 0.63 16.24 10.21
CA ASP A 48 -0.75 16.74 10.26
C ASP A 48 -1.64 16.05 9.24
N SER A 49 -1.11 15.75 8.03
CA SER A 49 -1.84 14.96 7.03
C SER A 49 -2.18 13.57 7.56
N PHE A 50 -1.26 12.94 8.28
CA PHE A 50 -1.50 11.65 8.91
C PHE A 50 -2.52 11.74 10.05
N ASN A 51 -2.41 12.73 10.93
CA ASN A 51 -3.36 12.94 12.02
C ASN A 51 -4.78 13.15 11.48
N ARG A 52 -4.95 13.93 10.41
CA ARG A 52 -6.24 14.07 9.72
C ARG A 52 -6.76 12.76 9.13
N SER A 53 -5.88 11.86 8.67
CA SER A 53 -6.29 10.52 8.23
C SER A 53 -6.79 9.67 9.39
N LEU A 54 -6.10 9.68 10.53
CA LEU A 54 -6.56 9.00 11.76
C LEU A 54 -7.93 9.52 12.23
N GLU A 55 -8.12 10.84 12.24
CA GLU A 55 -9.41 11.45 12.59
C GLU A 55 -10.55 10.96 11.68
N ARG A 56 -10.33 10.98 10.35
CA ARG A 56 -11.33 10.49 9.39
C ARG A 56 -11.61 9.00 9.54
N LEU A 57 -10.58 8.20 9.78
CA LEU A 57 -10.73 6.77 10.05
C LEU A 57 -11.37 6.49 11.42
N GLY A 58 -11.29 7.43 12.36
CA GLY A 58 -11.71 7.23 13.74
C GLY A 58 -10.89 6.16 14.46
N LEU A 59 -9.57 6.12 14.19
CA LEU A 59 -8.63 5.14 14.73
C LEU A 59 -7.50 5.83 15.48
N ASP A 60 -6.91 5.13 16.46
CA ASP A 60 -5.74 5.61 17.19
C ASP A 60 -4.43 5.27 16.49
N TYR A 61 -4.43 4.26 15.62
CA TYR A 61 -3.27 3.83 14.84
C TYR A 61 -3.68 3.18 13.52
N VAL A 62 -2.73 3.11 12.58
CA VAL A 62 -2.83 2.25 11.40
C VAL A 62 -1.72 1.20 11.39
N ASP A 63 -1.97 0.08 10.72
CA ASP A 63 -1.00 -1.02 10.64
C ASP A 63 0.07 -0.73 9.59
N LEU A 64 -0.29 -0.05 8.48
CA LEU A 64 0.63 0.32 7.42
C LEU A 64 0.33 1.72 6.88
N TYR A 65 1.36 2.55 6.80
CA TYR A 65 1.29 3.87 6.16
C TYR A 65 2.23 3.91 4.97
N LEU A 66 1.72 4.28 3.80
CA LEU A 66 2.48 4.28 2.55
C LEU A 66 2.70 5.69 2.00
N ILE A 67 3.87 5.93 1.40
CA ILE A 67 4.03 6.98 0.41
C ILE A 67 3.28 6.55 -0.84
N HIS A 68 2.24 7.29 -1.25
CA HIS A 68 1.35 6.88 -2.36
C HIS A 68 2.07 6.89 -3.72
N TRP A 69 2.91 7.91 -3.96
CA TRP A 69 3.76 8.05 -5.14
C TRP A 69 5.09 8.69 -4.75
N PRO A 70 6.20 8.32 -5.39
CA PRO A 70 7.49 8.97 -5.17
C PRO A 70 7.44 10.40 -5.76
N VAL A 71 7.31 11.41 -4.91
CA VAL A 71 7.42 12.80 -5.34
C VAL A 71 8.90 13.19 -5.34
N PRO A 72 9.52 13.41 -6.52
CA PRO A 72 10.95 13.72 -6.61
C PRO A 72 11.31 14.90 -5.71
N GLY A 73 12.42 14.77 -4.97
CA GLY A 73 12.90 15.79 -4.04
C GLY A 73 12.14 15.90 -2.72
N CYS A 74 11.05 15.13 -2.53
CA CYS A 74 10.23 15.20 -1.31
C CYS A 74 10.17 13.88 -0.55
N TYR A 75 10.20 12.73 -1.24
CA TYR A 75 9.89 11.46 -0.60
C TYR A 75 10.93 11.01 0.44
N CYS A 76 12.18 11.45 0.35
CA CYS A 76 13.18 11.16 1.37
C CYS A 76 12.85 11.84 2.71
N ASP A 77 12.45 13.11 2.67
CA ASP A 77 12.03 13.83 3.88
C ASP A 77 10.69 13.31 4.39
N THR A 78 9.78 12.97 3.48
CA THR A 78 8.53 12.28 3.83
C THR A 78 8.80 10.98 4.57
N TRP A 79 9.74 10.18 4.11
CA TRP A 79 10.12 8.92 4.75
C TRP A 79 10.62 9.14 6.18
N LYS A 80 11.53 10.09 6.40
CA LYS A 80 12.03 10.43 7.74
C LYS A 80 10.90 10.88 8.69
N ALA A 81 9.95 11.67 8.19
CA ALA A 81 8.80 12.04 8.99
C ALA A 81 7.91 10.82 9.34
N MET A 82 7.75 9.86 8.41
CA MET A 82 7.02 8.62 8.68
C MET A 82 7.71 7.73 9.73
N GLU A 83 9.04 7.71 9.78
CA GLU A 83 9.81 7.03 10.83
C GLU A 83 9.45 7.57 12.23
N ASN A 84 9.27 8.88 12.36
CA ASN A 84 8.83 9.50 13.61
C ASN A 84 7.42 9.04 14.02
N LEU A 85 6.51 8.83 13.06
CA LEU A 85 5.17 8.30 13.35
C LEU A 85 5.23 6.86 13.88
N VAL A 86 6.18 6.05 13.39
CA VAL A 86 6.44 4.72 13.95
C VAL A 86 6.96 4.82 15.37
N ALA A 87 7.94 5.70 15.62
CA ALA A 87 8.49 5.92 16.96
C ALA A 87 7.43 6.40 17.96
N GLN A 88 6.42 7.15 17.51
CA GLN A 88 5.27 7.59 18.31
C GLN A 88 4.23 6.47 18.54
N GLY A 89 4.38 5.31 17.93
CA GLY A 89 3.42 4.20 18.03
C GLY A 89 2.12 4.41 17.23
N LYS A 90 2.02 5.46 16.43
CA LYS A 90 0.84 5.77 15.61
C LYS A 90 0.73 4.90 14.34
N VAL A 91 1.85 4.33 13.91
CA VAL A 91 1.97 3.48 12.73
C VAL A 91 2.78 2.25 13.10
N LYS A 92 2.31 1.04 12.80
CA LYS A 92 3.06 -0.20 13.08
C LYS A 92 4.16 -0.46 12.05
N SER A 93 3.90 -0.14 10.78
CA SER A 93 4.84 -0.34 9.67
C SER A 93 4.71 0.76 8.64
N ILE A 94 5.82 1.12 8.01
CA ILE A 94 5.85 2.07 6.91
C ILE A 94 6.31 1.41 5.63
N GLY A 95 5.83 1.91 4.50
CA GLY A 95 6.16 1.40 3.18
C GLY A 95 5.94 2.44 2.10
N VAL A 96 6.06 1.99 0.88
CA VAL A 96 5.98 2.85 -0.30
C VAL A 96 5.03 2.26 -1.33
N SER A 97 4.61 3.08 -2.29
CA SER A 97 3.83 2.64 -3.43
C SER A 97 4.36 3.29 -4.71
N ASN A 98 4.42 2.53 -5.78
CA ASN A 98 4.91 2.95 -7.10
C ASN A 98 6.39 3.35 -7.15
N PHE A 99 7.20 2.84 -6.24
CA PHE A 99 8.64 3.11 -6.22
C PHE A 99 9.37 2.20 -7.21
N SER A 100 10.22 2.80 -8.02
CA SER A 100 11.19 2.09 -8.85
C SER A 100 12.37 1.56 -8.02
N ILE A 101 13.21 0.72 -8.63
CA ILE A 101 14.46 0.28 -7.98
C ILE A 101 15.35 1.48 -7.64
N GLN A 102 15.41 2.49 -8.54
CA GLN A 102 16.19 3.71 -8.31
C GLN A 102 15.67 4.51 -7.10
N ASP A 103 14.34 4.63 -6.95
CA ASP A 103 13.74 5.31 -5.79
C ASP A 103 14.04 4.56 -4.48
N LEU A 104 13.97 3.23 -4.51
CA LEU A 104 14.30 2.38 -3.35
C LEU A 104 15.79 2.47 -2.98
N GLU A 105 16.68 2.48 -3.96
CA GLU A 105 18.11 2.67 -3.72
C GLU A 105 18.42 4.06 -3.15
N LEU A 106 17.78 5.12 -3.67
CA LEU A 106 17.93 6.45 -3.10
C LEU A 106 17.44 6.50 -1.64
N LEU A 107 16.33 5.84 -1.34
CA LEU A 107 15.80 5.80 0.03
C LEU A 107 16.79 5.17 1.02
N LYS A 108 17.52 4.11 0.60
CA LYS A 108 18.58 3.49 1.40
C LYS A 108 19.74 4.43 1.74
N THR A 109 19.99 5.45 0.91
CA THR A 109 21.06 6.40 1.19
C THR A 109 20.75 7.37 2.33
N VAL A 110 19.47 7.48 2.70
CA VAL A 110 19.00 8.46 3.70
C VAL A 110 18.40 7.80 4.94
N SER A 111 18.18 6.48 4.93
CA SER A 111 17.57 5.75 6.04
C SER A 111 18.03 4.31 6.10
N ASP A 112 18.25 3.80 7.31
CA ASP A 112 18.50 2.38 7.59
C ASP A 112 17.17 1.57 7.71
N ILE A 113 16.04 2.26 7.84
CA ILE A 113 14.71 1.63 7.88
C ILE A 113 14.26 1.35 6.46
N ARG A 114 14.16 0.06 6.12
CA ARG A 114 13.66 -0.34 4.81
C ARG A 114 12.14 -0.30 4.76
N PRO A 115 11.53 -0.03 3.59
CA PRO A 115 10.10 -0.19 3.40
C PRO A 115 9.65 -1.63 3.70
N ALA A 116 8.60 -1.78 4.51
CA ALA A 116 7.98 -3.09 4.74
C ALA A 116 7.32 -3.62 3.45
N VAL A 117 6.76 -2.70 2.66
CA VAL A 117 5.97 -2.99 1.45
C VAL A 117 6.36 -2.00 0.35
N ASN A 118 6.42 -2.47 -0.91
CA ASN A 118 6.25 -1.65 -2.10
C ASN A 118 4.97 -2.09 -2.82
N GLN A 119 3.94 -1.25 -2.78
CA GLN A 119 2.65 -1.52 -3.42
C GLN A 119 2.66 -1.00 -4.86
N VAL A 120 2.48 -1.88 -5.85
CA VAL A 120 2.55 -1.52 -7.27
C VAL A 120 1.39 -2.15 -8.05
N GLU A 121 1.09 -1.63 -9.26
CA GLU A 121 0.22 -2.35 -10.18
C GLU A 121 0.86 -3.68 -10.54
N PHE A 122 0.16 -4.78 -10.26
CA PHE A 122 0.71 -6.10 -10.54
C PHE A 122 -0.43 -7.09 -10.83
N HIS A 123 -0.40 -7.70 -12.02
CA HIS A 123 -1.41 -8.66 -12.47
C HIS A 123 -0.86 -9.46 -13.66
N PRO A 124 -1.55 -10.50 -14.17
CA PRO A 124 -1.05 -11.35 -15.26
C PRO A 124 -0.63 -10.62 -16.54
N LEU A 125 -1.24 -9.45 -16.84
CA LEU A 125 -0.92 -8.63 -18.01
C LEU A 125 0.16 -7.58 -17.76
N PHE A 126 0.53 -7.33 -16.51
CA PHE A 126 1.51 -6.31 -16.15
C PHE A 126 2.35 -6.78 -14.98
N GLN A 127 3.56 -7.18 -15.26
CA GLN A 127 4.50 -7.74 -14.29
C GLN A 127 5.80 -6.93 -14.30
N HIS A 128 6.45 -6.92 -13.15
CA HIS A 128 7.72 -6.22 -12.93
C HIS A 128 8.77 -7.23 -12.45
N PRO A 129 9.30 -8.11 -13.32
CA PRO A 129 10.19 -9.19 -12.89
C PRO A 129 11.43 -8.70 -12.16
N GLU A 130 12.07 -7.64 -12.66
CA GLU A 130 13.26 -7.05 -12.02
C GLU A 130 12.93 -6.43 -10.67
N LEU A 131 11.85 -5.64 -10.57
CA LEU A 131 11.42 -5.04 -9.31
C LEU A 131 11.01 -6.12 -8.29
N LYS A 132 10.32 -7.18 -8.75
CA LYS A 132 9.97 -8.32 -7.90
C LYS A 132 11.21 -8.99 -7.33
N ALA A 133 12.21 -9.31 -8.18
CA ALA A 133 13.45 -9.91 -7.75
C ALA A 133 14.23 -8.99 -6.78
N TYR A 134 14.27 -7.70 -7.08
CA TYR A 134 14.89 -6.69 -6.20
C TYR A 134 14.20 -6.63 -4.83
N CYS A 135 12.87 -6.50 -4.80
CA CYS A 135 12.12 -6.47 -3.54
C CYS A 135 12.34 -7.74 -2.71
N GLN A 136 12.31 -8.90 -3.35
CA GLN A 136 12.57 -10.18 -2.69
C GLN A 136 13.98 -10.24 -2.08
N ALA A 137 15.01 -9.84 -2.83
CA ALA A 137 16.40 -9.82 -2.35
C ALA A 137 16.61 -8.85 -1.18
N ASN A 138 15.84 -7.76 -1.13
CA ASN A 138 15.89 -6.74 -0.08
C ASN A 138 14.84 -6.93 1.02
N GLN A 139 14.11 -8.06 1.04
CA GLN A 139 13.08 -8.37 2.04
C GLN A 139 11.98 -7.30 2.12
N ILE A 140 11.60 -6.72 0.99
CA ILE A 140 10.48 -5.80 0.82
C ILE A 140 9.31 -6.61 0.27
N ALA A 141 8.16 -6.61 0.93
CA ALA A 141 6.98 -7.28 0.41
C ALA A 141 6.45 -6.53 -0.82
N LEU A 142 6.28 -7.24 -1.94
CA LEU A 142 5.61 -6.67 -3.11
C LEU A 142 4.11 -6.91 -2.97
N GLN A 143 3.33 -5.83 -2.92
CA GLN A 143 1.87 -5.88 -2.83
C GLN A 143 1.24 -5.41 -4.13
N ALA A 144 0.31 -6.21 -4.67
CA ALA A 144 -0.38 -5.85 -5.90
C ALA A 144 -1.55 -4.89 -5.63
N TYR A 145 -1.61 -3.75 -6.34
CA TYR A 145 -2.88 -3.07 -6.54
C TYR A 145 -3.42 -3.38 -7.94
N ALA A 146 -4.74 -3.20 -8.14
CA ALA A 146 -5.48 -3.60 -9.34
C ALA A 146 -5.18 -5.05 -9.80
N PRO A 147 -5.11 -6.06 -8.91
CA PRO A 147 -4.67 -7.41 -9.28
C PRO A 147 -5.58 -8.09 -10.30
N LEU A 148 -6.82 -7.63 -10.44
CA LEU A 148 -7.76 -8.11 -11.46
C LEU A 148 -7.67 -7.33 -12.79
N ALA A 149 -6.69 -6.42 -12.96
CA ALA A 149 -6.54 -5.58 -14.15
C ALA A 149 -7.87 -4.90 -14.57
N ARG A 150 -8.66 -4.48 -13.59
CA ARG A 150 -10.02 -3.90 -13.81
C ARG A 150 -10.93 -4.80 -14.67
N GLY A 151 -10.73 -6.11 -14.63
CA GLY A 151 -11.48 -7.10 -15.38
C GLY A 151 -10.91 -7.47 -16.75
N ALA A 152 -9.81 -6.86 -17.19
CA ALA A 152 -9.30 -6.99 -18.57
C ALA A 152 -8.96 -8.41 -19.01
N TYR A 153 -8.57 -9.31 -18.09
CA TYR A 153 -8.24 -10.69 -18.41
C TYR A 153 -9.31 -11.72 -18.03
N LEU A 154 -10.39 -11.31 -17.39
CA LEU A 154 -11.37 -12.26 -16.83
C LEU A 154 -12.09 -13.08 -17.91
N ASN A 155 -12.22 -12.54 -19.11
CA ASN A 155 -12.82 -13.21 -20.27
C ASN A 155 -11.78 -13.78 -21.24
N SER A 156 -10.49 -13.82 -20.86
CA SER A 156 -9.46 -14.42 -21.69
C SER A 156 -9.67 -15.93 -21.82
N PRO A 157 -9.67 -16.48 -23.04
CA PRO A 157 -9.78 -17.93 -23.24
C PRO A 157 -8.71 -18.73 -22.46
N LEU A 158 -7.48 -18.20 -22.39
CA LEU A 158 -6.39 -18.82 -21.63
C LEU A 158 -6.71 -18.87 -20.13
N MET A 159 -7.21 -17.77 -19.54
CA MET A 159 -7.54 -17.72 -18.12
C MET A 159 -8.74 -18.61 -17.78
N ILE A 160 -9.72 -18.72 -18.69
CA ILE A 160 -10.84 -19.65 -18.56
C ILE A 160 -10.34 -21.09 -18.61
N GLU A 161 -9.48 -21.43 -19.59
CA GLU A 161 -8.93 -22.77 -19.74
C GLU A 161 -8.13 -23.19 -18.49
N ILE A 162 -7.25 -22.33 -17.99
CA ILE A 162 -6.49 -22.60 -16.76
C ILE A 162 -7.45 -22.76 -15.58
N GLY A 163 -8.43 -21.85 -15.47
CA GLY A 163 -9.46 -21.91 -14.43
C GLY A 163 -10.20 -23.24 -14.41
N ASN A 164 -10.63 -23.72 -15.55
CA ASN A 164 -11.31 -25.01 -15.69
C ASN A 164 -10.45 -26.18 -15.23
N ARG A 165 -9.14 -26.19 -15.57
CA ARG A 165 -8.20 -27.23 -15.11
C ARG A 165 -8.07 -27.27 -13.58
N HIS A 166 -8.16 -26.12 -12.92
CA HIS A 166 -7.98 -26.00 -11.48
C HIS A 166 -9.30 -25.82 -10.69
N GLN A 167 -10.44 -25.88 -11.36
CA GLN A 167 -11.78 -25.66 -10.77
C GLN A 167 -11.82 -24.27 -10.05
N LYS A 168 -11.25 -23.26 -10.70
CA LYS A 168 -11.16 -21.87 -10.22
C LYS A 168 -11.68 -20.91 -11.26
N SER A 169 -12.19 -19.78 -10.81
CA SER A 169 -12.53 -18.69 -11.72
C SER A 169 -11.29 -18.01 -12.30
N PRO A 170 -11.36 -17.35 -13.46
CA PRO A 170 -10.26 -16.53 -13.99
C PRO A 170 -9.73 -15.51 -13.01
N ALA A 171 -10.60 -14.93 -12.15
CA ALA A 171 -10.18 -14.02 -11.09
C ALA A 171 -9.29 -14.72 -10.04
N GLN A 172 -9.68 -15.92 -9.60
CA GLN A 172 -8.91 -16.72 -8.65
C GLN A 172 -7.57 -17.21 -9.22
N ILE A 173 -7.51 -17.41 -10.55
CA ILE A 173 -6.25 -17.78 -11.22
C ILE A 173 -5.30 -16.57 -11.32
N GLY A 174 -5.85 -15.37 -11.51
CA GLY A 174 -5.05 -14.15 -11.61
C GLY A 174 -4.51 -13.63 -10.27
N LEU A 175 -5.15 -13.98 -9.17
CA LEU A 175 -4.73 -13.68 -7.80
C LEU A 175 -3.73 -14.69 -7.27
#